data_94473967208b63587e844efef121cef4
#
_entry.id   94473967208b63587e844efef121cef4
#
_cell.length_a   1.000
_cell.length_b   1.000
_cell.length_c   1.000
_cell.angle_alpha   90.00
_cell.angle_beta   90.00
_cell.angle_gamma   90.00
#
_symmetry.space_group_name_H-M   'P 1'
#
loop_
_entity.id
_entity.type
_entity.pdbx_description
1 polymer ?
#
loop_
_entity_poly.entity_id
_entity_poly.type
_entity_poly.pdbx_seq_one_letter_code
_entity_poly.pdbx_strand_id
1 'polypeptide(L)'
;MEFSETYMLKLIIYLRPVARYLLIAWILTIIIVSSIPNIPTLKIHTAKSEIRLDYLMHFCEYGVLTFIAFLSFPGKEFKVGCWKVLLIAFSLITFAVLDELHQKLIPGRTYSIKDIMSNVTGIMVATVFMVIIFRLIKDKIVLQD
;
A
#
# COMPACT_ATOMS: atom_id res chain seq x y z
N MET A 1 16.33 -12.10 -24.38
CA MET A 1 15.29 -11.32 -23.67
C MET A 1 14.36 -12.21 -22.82
N GLU A 2 14.20 -13.49 -23.17
CA GLU A 2 13.43 -14.51 -22.40
C GLU A 2 13.99 -14.82 -21.00
N PHE A 3 15.31 -14.72 -20.85
CA PHE A 3 16.00 -15.08 -19.59
C PHE A 3 15.58 -14.19 -18.40
N SER A 4 15.26 -12.93 -18.62
CA SER A 4 14.89 -11.93 -17.60
C SER A 4 13.50 -12.18 -16.99
N GLU A 5 12.55 -12.70 -17.74
CA GLU A 5 11.14 -12.79 -17.39
C GLU A 5 10.81 -14.00 -16.50
N THR A 6 11.40 -15.14 -16.81
CA THR A 6 11.33 -16.35 -15.98
C THR A 6 11.92 -16.10 -14.59
N TYR A 7 12.96 -15.27 -14.50
CA TYR A 7 13.55 -14.89 -13.21
C TYR A 7 12.64 -13.97 -12.41
N MET A 8 11.97 -13.00 -13.02
CA MET A 8 11.01 -12.14 -12.30
C MET A 8 9.85 -12.95 -11.73
N LEU A 9 9.32 -13.89 -12.49
CA LEU A 9 8.24 -14.78 -12.04
C LEU A 9 8.69 -15.63 -10.85
N LYS A 10 9.84 -16.30 -10.97
CA LYS A 10 10.44 -17.11 -9.91
C LYS A 10 10.73 -16.25 -8.67
N LEU A 11 11.24 -15.04 -8.86
CA LEU A 11 11.51 -14.10 -7.78
C LEU A 11 10.24 -13.73 -7.00
N ILE A 12 9.15 -13.38 -7.70
CA ILE A 12 7.88 -13.05 -7.06
C ILE A 12 7.32 -14.25 -6.30
N ILE A 13 7.39 -15.46 -6.86
CA ILE A 13 6.95 -16.69 -6.19
C ILE A 13 7.78 -16.94 -4.93
N TYR A 14 9.10 -16.76 -5.02
CA TYR A 14 10.02 -16.93 -3.89
C TYR A 14 9.80 -15.88 -2.80
N LEU A 15 9.45 -14.65 -3.18
CA LEU A 15 9.21 -13.54 -2.25
C LEU A 15 7.84 -13.60 -1.56
N ARG A 16 6.88 -14.42 -2.02
CA ARG A 16 5.53 -14.53 -1.42
C ARG A 16 5.53 -14.80 0.09
N PRO A 17 6.24 -15.81 0.62
CA PRO A 17 6.24 -16.06 2.06
C PRO A 17 6.83 -14.88 2.82
N VAL A 18 7.91 -14.28 2.29
CA VAL A 18 8.55 -13.09 2.87
C VAL A 18 7.57 -11.90 2.85
N ALA A 19 6.85 -11.69 1.74
CA ALA A 19 5.88 -10.62 1.62
C ALA A 19 4.76 -10.70 2.66
N ARG A 20 4.33 -11.91 3.06
CA ARG A 20 3.34 -12.07 4.14
C ARG A 20 3.85 -11.61 5.50
N TYR A 21 5.09 -11.95 5.83
CA TYR A 21 5.72 -11.47 7.07
C TYR A 21 5.94 -9.96 7.02
N LEU A 22 6.37 -9.42 5.86
CA LEU A 22 6.50 -7.98 5.66
C LEU A 22 5.17 -7.26 5.77
N LEU A 23 4.07 -7.85 5.29
CA LEU A 23 2.73 -7.28 5.42
C LEU A 23 2.34 -7.13 6.90
N ILE A 24 2.53 -8.20 7.68
CA ILE A 24 2.25 -8.17 9.12
C ILE A 24 3.13 -7.14 9.81
N ALA A 25 4.43 -7.15 9.53
CA ALA A 25 5.38 -6.20 10.12
C ALA A 25 5.02 -4.76 9.77
N TRP A 26 4.62 -4.48 8.51
CA TRP A 26 4.25 -3.13 8.08
C TRP A 26 2.95 -2.65 8.73
N ILE A 27 1.92 -3.53 8.84
CA ILE A 27 0.68 -3.21 9.57
C ILE A 27 0.99 -2.89 11.04
N LEU A 28 1.83 -3.69 11.70
CA LEU A 28 2.24 -3.42 13.08
C LEU A 28 3.01 -2.11 13.19
N THR A 29 3.87 -1.79 12.24
CA THR A 29 4.61 -0.51 12.19
C THR A 29 3.63 0.66 12.10
N ILE A 30 2.63 0.59 11.21
CA ILE A 30 1.58 1.63 11.10
C ILE A 30 0.88 1.81 12.44
N ILE A 31 0.39 0.72 13.05
CA ILE A 31 -0.32 0.79 14.34
C ILE A 31 0.57 1.37 15.44
N ILE A 32 1.83 0.97 15.51
CA ILE A 32 2.78 1.50 16.52
C ILE A 32 3.00 2.99 16.31
N VAL A 33 3.30 3.42 15.07
CA VAL A 33 3.55 4.83 14.76
C VAL A 33 2.29 5.68 14.99
N SER A 34 1.12 5.17 14.62
CA SER A 34 -0.18 5.82 14.87
C SER A 34 -0.48 5.98 16.36
N SER A 35 0.04 5.08 17.21
CA SER A 35 -0.15 5.10 18.65
C SER A 35 0.81 6.02 19.42
N ILE A 36 1.83 6.58 18.77
CA ILE A 36 2.78 7.48 19.42
C ILE A 36 2.11 8.85 19.63
N PRO A 37 2.01 9.34 20.88
CA PRO A 37 1.43 10.64 21.15
C PRO A 37 2.37 11.79 20.72
N ASN A 38 1.80 12.97 20.45
CA ASN A 38 2.52 14.21 20.20
C ASN A 38 3.55 14.16 19.07
N ILE A 39 3.34 13.35 18.02
CA ILE A 39 4.21 13.40 16.84
C ILE A 39 4.06 14.77 16.17
N PRO A 40 5.16 15.55 16.00
CA PRO A 40 5.09 16.85 15.38
C PRO A 40 4.70 16.70 13.89
N THR A 41 3.75 17.50 13.43
CA THR A 41 3.42 17.60 12.01
C THR A 41 4.59 18.25 11.27
N LEU A 42 5.11 17.55 10.28
CA LEU A 42 6.17 18.09 9.42
C LEU A 42 5.56 19.09 8.42
N LYS A 43 5.90 20.37 8.61
CA LYS A 43 5.43 21.45 7.75
C LYS A 43 6.61 22.12 7.07
N ILE A 44 6.55 22.30 5.75
CA ILE A 44 7.47 23.15 5.01
C ILE A 44 6.77 24.49 4.78
N HIS A 45 7.33 25.55 5.37
CA HIS A 45 6.89 26.91 5.12
C HIS A 45 7.57 27.44 3.84
N THR A 46 6.77 27.70 2.82
CA THR A 46 7.22 28.44 1.63
C THR A 46 6.65 29.85 1.68
N ALA A 47 7.26 30.80 0.97
CA ALA A 47 6.82 32.20 0.98
C ALA A 47 5.34 32.42 0.60
N LYS A 48 4.65 31.43 0.03
CA LYS A 48 3.26 31.53 -0.43
C LYS A 48 2.31 30.46 0.10
N SER A 49 2.81 29.38 0.74
CA SER A 49 1.97 28.28 1.22
C SER A 49 2.67 27.42 2.25
N GLU A 50 1.89 26.81 3.15
CA GLU A 50 2.35 25.72 4.01
C GLU A 50 2.08 24.39 3.30
N ILE A 51 3.15 23.63 3.03
CA ILE A 51 3.02 22.26 2.51
C ILE A 51 3.20 21.33 3.69
N ARG A 52 2.16 20.51 3.97
CA ARG A 52 2.22 19.47 4.99
C ARG A 52 2.78 18.21 4.38
N LEU A 53 3.97 17.82 4.83
CA LEU A 53 4.61 16.56 4.40
C LEU A 53 3.85 15.32 4.90
N ASP A 54 3.04 15.49 5.94
CA ASP A 54 2.22 14.40 6.49
C ASP A 54 1.40 13.71 5.40
N TYR A 55 0.79 14.48 4.49
CA TYR A 55 -0.01 13.92 3.38
C TYR A 55 0.81 13.02 2.46
N LEU A 56 2.06 13.42 2.19
CA LEU A 56 2.97 12.60 1.39
C LEU A 56 3.36 11.32 2.14
N MET A 57 3.61 11.42 3.44
CA MET A 57 3.92 10.27 4.29
C MET A 57 2.76 9.27 4.30
N HIS A 58 1.53 9.72 4.54
CA HIS A 58 0.33 8.89 4.50
C HIS A 58 0.13 8.22 3.13
N PHE A 59 0.29 8.98 2.04
CA PHE A 59 0.24 8.45 0.69
C PHE A 59 1.27 7.34 0.45
N CYS A 60 2.52 7.56 0.82
CA CYS A 60 3.60 6.58 0.64
C CYS A 60 3.40 5.36 1.54
N GLU A 61 3.02 5.56 2.79
CA GLU A 61 2.82 4.50 3.79
C GLU A 61 1.77 3.50 3.33
N TYR A 62 0.60 3.99 2.91
CA TYR A 62 -0.49 3.14 2.42
C TYR A 62 -0.26 2.65 0.99
N GLY A 63 0.51 3.37 0.17
CA GLY A 63 1.00 2.90 -1.12
C GLY A 63 1.90 1.67 -0.98
N VAL A 64 2.88 1.72 -0.07
CA VAL A 64 3.76 0.58 0.26
C VAL A 64 2.98 -0.58 0.85
N LEU A 65 2.05 -0.32 1.78
CA LEU A 65 1.16 -1.33 2.34
C LEU A 65 0.40 -2.09 1.24
N THR A 66 -0.16 -1.34 0.29
CA THR A 66 -0.91 -1.92 -0.84
C THR A 66 -0.01 -2.77 -1.73
N PHE A 67 1.19 -2.29 -2.06
CA PHE A 67 2.17 -3.03 -2.83
C PHE A 67 2.51 -4.38 -2.16
N ILE A 68 2.83 -4.36 -0.87
CA ILE A 68 3.13 -5.58 -0.10
C ILE A 68 1.91 -6.52 -0.04
N ALA A 69 0.70 -5.98 0.14
CA ALA A 69 -0.53 -6.77 0.18
C ALA A 69 -0.75 -7.52 -1.15
N PHE A 70 -0.59 -6.86 -2.29
CA PHE A 70 -0.71 -7.50 -3.60
C PHE A 70 0.35 -8.57 -3.83
N LEU A 71 1.59 -8.37 -3.36
CA LEU A 71 2.64 -9.39 -3.42
C LEU A 71 2.34 -10.59 -2.51
N SER A 72 1.67 -10.37 -1.38
CA SER A 72 1.34 -11.42 -0.40
C SER A 72 0.25 -12.37 -0.88
N PHE A 73 -0.69 -11.87 -1.70
CA PHE A 73 -1.88 -12.60 -2.15
C PHE A 73 -2.05 -12.65 -3.68
N PRO A 74 -1.00 -12.90 -4.47
CA PRO A 74 -1.18 -13.03 -5.90
C PRO A 74 -2.07 -14.25 -6.19
N GLY A 75 -2.92 -14.17 -7.22
CA GLY A 75 -3.70 -15.29 -7.71
C GLY A 75 -2.81 -16.42 -8.25
N LYS A 76 -3.41 -17.61 -8.50
CA LYS A 76 -2.75 -18.62 -9.31
C LYS A 76 -2.45 -18.02 -10.68
N GLU A 77 -1.26 -18.26 -11.21
CA GLU A 77 -0.81 -17.75 -12.51
C GLU A 77 -0.90 -16.21 -12.64
N PHE A 78 -0.74 -15.46 -11.53
CA PHE A 78 -0.88 -13.99 -11.50
C PHE A 78 -2.23 -13.45 -12.01
N LYS A 79 -3.22 -14.33 -12.18
CA LYS A 79 -4.60 -13.92 -12.47
C LYS A 79 -5.24 -13.35 -11.20
N VAL A 80 -5.21 -12.03 -11.07
CA VAL A 80 -5.94 -11.36 -9.99
C VAL A 80 -7.31 -10.98 -10.54
N GLY A 81 -8.32 -11.76 -10.15
CA GLY A 81 -9.71 -11.46 -10.53
C GLY A 81 -10.16 -10.13 -9.93
N CYS A 82 -11.07 -9.45 -10.61
CA CYS A 82 -11.60 -8.14 -10.21
C CYS A 82 -12.11 -8.16 -8.75
N TRP A 83 -12.81 -9.22 -8.34
CA TRP A 83 -13.30 -9.38 -6.97
C TRP A 83 -12.18 -9.39 -5.92
N LYS A 84 -11.06 -10.01 -6.23
CA LYS A 84 -9.91 -10.04 -5.32
C LYS A 84 -9.24 -8.68 -5.19
N VAL A 85 -9.13 -7.94 -6.30
CA VAL A 85 -8.63 -6.55 -6.29
C VAL A 85 -9.53 -5.69 -5.40
N LEU A 86 -10.85 -5.77 -5.59
CA LEU A 86 -11.82 -5.04 -4.80
C LEU A 86 -11.75 -5.39 -3.31
N LEU A 87 -11.61 -6.67 -2.98
CA LEU A 87 -11.51 -7.13 -1.60
C LEU A 87 -10.25 -6.59 -0.91
N ILE A 88 -9.09 -6.65 -1.58
CA ILE A 88 -7.84 -6.10 -1.05
C ILE A 88 -7.97 -4.59 -0.86
N ALA A 89 -8.40 -3.86 -1.89
CA ALA A 89 -8.55 -2.40 -1.81
C ALA A 89 -9.53 -1.98 -0.71
N PHE A 90 -10.69 -2.64 -0.62
CA PHE A 90 -11.69 -2.37 0.40
C PHE A 90 -11.16 -2.63 1.82
N SER A 91 -10.45 -3.75 2.03
CA SER A 91 -9.85 -4.07 3.33
C SER A 91 -8.81 -3.02 3.75
N LEU A 92 -7.98 -2.57 2.81
CA LEU A 92 -6.97 -1.55 3.07
C LEU A 92 -7.59 -0.16 3.35
N ILE A 93 -8.64 0.22 2.60
CA ILE A 93 -9.38 1.46 2.84
C ILE A 93 -10.05 1.42 4.22
N THR A 94 -10.67 0.28 4.57
CA THR A 94 -11.26 0.10 5.90
C THR A 94 -10.20 0.23 7.00
N PHE A 95 -9.04 -0.39 6.82
CA PHE A 95 -7.92 -0.27 7.75
C PHE A 95 -7.44 1.19 7.87
N ALA A 96 -7.31 1.93 6.75
CA ALA A 96 -6.92 3.34 6.76
C ALA A 96 -7.89 4.21 7.56
N VAL A 97 -9.20 3.98 7.40
CA VAL A 97 -10.22 4.71 8.15
C VAL A 97 -10.16 4.36 9.64
N LEU A 98 -9.99 3.07 9.98
CA LEU A 98 -9.89 2.64 11.38
C LEU A 98 -8.63 3.17 12.05
N ASP A 99 -7.50 3.21 11.33
CA ASP A 99 -6.26 3.79 11.83
C ASP A 99 -6.42 5.27 12.16
N GLU A 100 -7.04 6.05 11.28
CA GLU A 100 -7.28 7.47 11.52
C GLU A 100 -8.28 7.71 12.67
N LEU A 101 -9.29 6.84 12.80
CA LEU A 101 -10.20 6.88 13.96
C LEU A 101 -9.47 6.53 15.26
N HIS A 102 -8.54 5.58 15.22
CA HIS A 102 -7.68 5.24 16.35
C HIS A 102 -6.81 6.42 16.77
N GLN A 103 -6.20 7.13 15.80
CA GLN A 103 -5.39 8.33 16.07
C GLN A 103 -6.17 9.41 16.82
N LYS A 104 -7.48 9.53 16.60
CA LYS A 104 -8.34 10.46 17.36
C LYS A 104 -8.33 10.18 18.86
N LEU A 105 -8.06 8.95 19.28
CA LEU A 105 -8.02 8.56 20.69
C LEU A 105 -6.65 8.81 21.33
N ILE A 106 -5.63 9.15 20.55
CA ILE A 106 -4.25 9.32 21.00
C ILE A 106 -4.00 10.80 21.38
N PRO A 107 -3.49 11.08 22.59
CA PRO A 107 -3.19 12.43 23.02
C PRO A 107 -2.25 13.17 22.05
N GLY A 108 -2.61 14.39 21.66
CA GLY A 108 -1.80 15.20 20.75
C GLY A 108 -1.89 14.83 19.28
N ARG A 109 -2.73 13.85 18.91
CA ARG A 109 -3.10 13.54 17.52
C ARG A 109 -4.43 14.19 17.15
N THR A 110 -4.60 14.52 15.88
CA THR A 110 -5.85 15.09 15.37
C THR A 110 -6.36 14.26 14.22
N TYR A 111 -7.64 13.88 14.27
CA TYR A 111 -8.34 13.27 13.15
C TYR A 111 -8.35 14.22 11.94
N SER A 112 -7.99 13.73 10.79
CA SER A 112 -7.92 14.52 9.56
C SER A 112 -8.51 13.77 8.35
N ILE A 113 -9.58 14.29 7.80
CA ILE A 113 -10.15 13.76 6.54
C ILE A 113 -9.14 13.81 5.39
N LYS A 114 -8.23 14.80 5.39
CA LYS A 114 -7.19 14.93 4.36
C LYS A 114 -6.16 13.80 4.46
N ASP A 115 -5.87 13.31 5.66
CA ASP A 115 -4.98 12.17 5.87
C ASP A 115 -5.64 10.89 5.35
N ILE A 116 -6.94 10.67 5.60
CA ILE A 116 -7.71 9.58 4.98
C ILE A 116 -7.68 9.68 3.45
N MET A 117 -7.87 10.87 2.89
CA MET A 117 -7.83 11.06 1.43
C MET A 117 -6.44 10.73 0.86
N SER A 118 -5.37 11.10 1.57
CA SER A 118 -4.00 10.75 1.18
C SER A 118 -3.77 9.25 1.22
N ASN A 119 -4.21 8.57 2.29
CA ASN A 119 -4.16 7.11 2.43
C ASN A 119 -4.89 6.42 1.28
N VAL A 120 -6.14 6.82 1.03
CA VAL A 120 -6.98 6.26 -0.05
C VAL A 120 -6.34 6.50 -1.42
N THR A 121 -5.79 7.68 -1.67
CA THR A 121 -5.10 7.98 -2.93
C THR A 121 -3.88 7.08 -3.11
N GLY A 122 -3.08 6.88 -2.07
CA GLY A 122 -1.94 5.95 -2.09
C GLY A 122 -2.38 4.51 -2.40
N ILE A 123 -3.45 4.03 -1.76
CA ILE A 123 -4.04 2.71 -2.02
C ILE A 123 -4.49 2.60 -3.48
N MET A 124 -5.22 3.57 -4.00
CA MET A 124 -5.75 3.53 -5.36
C MET A 124 -4.64 3.55 -6.42
N VAL A 125 -3.66 4.44 -6.28
CA VAL A 125 -2.52 4.52 -7.21
C VAL A 125 -1.72 3.22 -7.21
N ALA A 126 -1.38 2.69 -6.03
CA ALA A 126 -0.66 1.43 -5.91
C ALA A 126 -1.49 0.24 -6.44
N THR A 127 -2.81 0.22 -6.22
CA THR A 127 -3.70 -0.82 -6.77
C THR A 127 -3.68 -0.82 -8.29
N VAL A 128 -3.85 0.35 -8.92
CA VAL A 128 -3.80 0.47 -10.39
C VAL A 128 -2.45 0.00 -10.92
N PHE A 129 -1.36 0.45 -10.31
CA PHE A 129 -0.01 0.05 -10.68
C PHE A 129 0.19 -1.47 -10.59
N MET A 130 -0.24 -2.11 -9.50
CA MET A 130 -0.10 -3.56 -9.32
C MET A 130 -0.97 -4.37 -10.29
N VAL A 131 -2.19 -3.89 -10.59
CA VAL A 131 -3.05 -4.53 -11.60
C VAL A 131 -2.41 -4.48 -12.98
N ILE A 132 -1.81 -3.34 -13.36
CA ILE A 132 -1.08 -3.21 -14.63
C ILE A 132 0.09 -4.18 -14.67
N ILE A 133 0.93 -4.21 -13.63
CA ILE A 133 2.08 -5.14 -13.56
C ILE A 133 1.62 -6.60 -13.72
N PHE A 134 0.60 -7.01 -12.98
CA PHE A 134 0.12 -8.41 -13.05
C PHE A 134 -0.49 -8.75 -14.40
N ARG A 135 -1.15 -7.81 -15.08
CA ARG A 135 -1.61 -8.01 -16.47
C ARG A 135 -0.46 -8.20 -17.42
N LEU A 136 0.53 -7.31 -17.37
CA LEU A 136 1.72 -7.39 -18.23
C LEU A 136 2.49 -8.72 -18.06
N ILE A 137 2.62 -9.19 -16.80
CA ILE A 137 3.27 -10.47 -16.51
C ILE A 137 2.43 -11.64 -17.07
N LYS A 138 1.11 -11.61 -16.87
CA LYS A 138 0.20 -12.66 -17.37
C LYS A 138 0.22 -12.79 -18.88
N ASP A 139 0.09 -11.66 -19.59
CA ASP A 139 0.02 -11.66 -21.05
C ASP A 139 1.30 -12.23 -21.68
N LYS A 140 2.44 -12.03 -21.02
CA LYS A 140 3.72 -12.60 -21.45
C LYS A 140 3.82 -14.11 -21.21
N ILE A 141 3.24 -14.63 -20.11
CA ILE A 141 3.22 -16.08 -19.84
C ILE A 141 2.40 -16.82 -20.90
N VAL A 142 1.24 -16.27 -21.29
CA VAL A 142 0.35 -16.87 -22.31
C VAL A 142 0.97 -16.91 -23.71
N LEU A 143 1.92 -16.04 -24.01
CA LEU A 143 2.61 -16.00 -25.31
C LEU A 143 3.77 -17.01 -25.42
N GLN A 144 4.12 -17.72 -24.33
CA GLN A 144 5.20 -18.71 -24.26
C GLN A 144 4.71 -20.17 -24.28
N ASP A 145 3.39 -20.39 -24.11
CA ASP A 145 2.70 -21.68 -24.27
C ASP A 145 2.14 -21.81 -25.69
#